data_5b41b9a51bff53971cd111b4462da315
#
_entry.id   5b41b9a51bff53971cd111b4462da315
#
_cell.length_a   1.000
_cell.length_b   1.000
_cell.length_c   1.000
_cell.angle_alpha   90.00
_cell.angle_beta   90.00
_cell.angle_gamma   90.00
#
_symmetry.space_group_name_H-M   'P 1'
#
loop_
_entity.id
_entity.type
_entity.pdbx_description
1 polymer ?
#
loop_
_entity_poly.entity_id
_entity_poly.type
_entity_poly.pdbx_seq_one_letter_code
_entity_poly.pdbx_strand_id
1 'polypeptide(L)'
;MILGAVLAGGKSSRFGSDKALAELDGHTLIARAVDALSGWCEYVVVVGRELAPAPTLPDWPRPGMGPLAGIAAALHLARDDGYQAVLTCGVDSAVLPPNLPHLLAPAPAYLADQPVIGLWPVSALEAIEAILTGEGRHSMRQFAEAISARAVISEAIAANINTPADLAELENRRGL
;
A
#
# COMPACT_ATOMS: atom_id res chain seq x y z
N MET A 1 15.27 8.85 4.45
CA MET A 1 15.14 7.67 3.56
C MET A 1 13.78 7.02 3.79
N ILE A 2 13.10 6.67 2.70
CA ILE A 2 11.76 6.08 2.69
C ILE A 2 11.80 4.71 2.03
N LEU A 3 11.24 3.71 2.71
CA LEU A 3 11.00 2.39 2.15
C LEU A 3 9.64 2.37 1.46
N GLY A 4 9.57 1.90 0.22
CA GLY A 4 8.30 1.67 -0.48
C GLY A 4 7.78 0.26 -0.20
N ALA A 5 6.48 0.11 0.02
CA ALA A 5 5.86 -1.19 0.22
C ALA A 5 4.53 -1.31 -0.56
N VAL A 6 4.50 -2.24 -1.49
CA VAL A 6 3.28 -2.61 -2.22
C VAL A 6 2.59 -3.73 -1.44
N LEU A 7 1.36 -3.47 -0.97
CA LEU A 7 0.57 -4.45 -0.24
C LEU A 7 -0.19 -5.32 -1.26
N ALA A 8 0.26 -6.56 -1.42
CA ALA A 8 -0.22 -7.47 -2.46
C ALA A 8 -0.83 -8.76 -1.90
N GLY A 9 -1.06 -8.82 -0.59
CA GLY A 9 -1.76 -9.93 0.05
C GLY A 9 -3.28 -9.84 -0.14
N GLY A 10 -3.98 -10.89 0.23
CA GLY A 10 -5.43 -10.98 0.16
C GLY A 10 -5.94 -11.79 -1.03
N LYS A 11 -7.26 -11.98 -1.07
CA LYS A 11 -7.93 -12.76 -2.09
C LYS A 11 -8.58 -11.85 -3.12
N SER A 12 -8.29 -12.05 -4.40
CA SER A 12 -8.88 -11.31 -5.52
C SER A 12 -10.29 -11.80 -5.91
N SER A 13 -11.15 -12.08 -4.92
CA SER A 13 -12.45 -12.72 -5.14
C SER A 13 -13.39 -11.91 -6.03
N ARG A 14 -13.36 -10.58 -5.94
CA ARG A 14 -14.20 -9.70 -6.77
C ARG A 14 -13.70 -9.56 -8.20
N PHE A 15 -12.41 -9.80 -8.42
CA PHE A 15 -11.80 -9.69 -9.74
C PHE A 15 -11.92 -11.00 -10.54
N GLY A 16 -12.15 -12.14 -9.87
CA GLY A 16 -12.29 -13.44 -10.50
C GLY A 16 -10.98 -14.07 -10.97
N SER A 17 -9.85 -13.41 -10.81
CA SER A 17 -8.50 -13.86 -11.15
C SER A 17 -7.49 -13.15 -10.26
N ASP A 18 -6.19 -13.47 -10.40
CA ASP A 18 -5.14 -12.76 -9.66
C ASP A 18 -5.04 -11.31 -10.16
N LYS A 19 -5.64 -10.39 -9.41
CA LYS A 19 -5.71 -8.96 -9.73
C LYS A 19 -4.32 -8.33 -9.91
N ALA A 20 -3.33 -8.75 -9.13
CA ALA A 20 -1.97 -8.23 -9.22
C ALA A 20 -1.33 -8.46 -10.60
N LEU A 21 -1.74 -9.52 -11.30
CA LEU A 21 -1.25 -9.88 -12.63
C LEU A 21 -2.14 -9.35 -13.76
N ALA A 22 -3.25 -8.68 -13.45
CA ALA A 22 -4.04 -7.99 -14.47
C ALA A 22 -3.23 -6.86 -15.10
N GLU A 23 -3.41 -6.63 -16.38
CA GLU A 23 -2.64 -5.62 -17.13
C GLU A 23 -3.44 -4.34 -17.36
N LEU A 24 -2.74 -3.21 -17.27
CA LEU A 24 -3.20 -1.89 -17.65
C LEU A 24 -2.11 -1.26 -18.54
N ASP A 25 -2.46 -0.90 -19.78
CA ASP A 25 -1.53 -0.35 -20.78
C ASP A 25 -0.30 -1.27 -20.98
N GLY A 26 -0.50 -2.59 -21.01
CA GLY A 26 0.56 -3.59 -21.25
C GLY A 26 1.46 -3.93 -20.07
N HIS A 27 1.17 -3.41 -18.86
CA HIS A 27 1.93 -3.68 -17.64
C HIS A 27 1.02 -4.23 -16.55
N THR A 28 1.49 -5.19 -15.77
CA THR A 28 0.72 -5.72 -14.63
C THR A 28 0.49 -4.64 -13.58
N LEU A 29 -0.61 -4.73 -12.85
CA LEU A 29 -0.91 -3.78 -11.77
C LEU A 29 0.17 -3.77 -10.70
N ILE A 30 0.72 -4.94 -10.37
CA ILE A 30 1.81 -5.02 -9.39
C ILE A 30 3.10 -4.36 -9.90
N ALA A 31 3.44 -4.53 -11.18
CA ALA A 31 4.61 -3.88 -11.76
C ALA A 31 4.45 -2.35 -11.78
N ARG A 32 3.26 -1.86 -12.10
CA ARG A 32 2.95 -0.42 -12.08
C ARG A 32 3.07 0.16 -10.67
N ALA A 33 2.60 -0.55 -9.66
CA ALA A 33 2.70 -0.12 -8.27
C ALA A 33 4.17 -0.06 -7.82
N VAL A 34 4.98 -1.07 -8.15
CA VAL A 34 6.42 -1.07 -7.85
C VAL A 34 7.13 0.09 -8.55
N ASP A 35 6.86 0.31 -9.83
CA ASP A 35 7.48 1.39 -10.61
C ASP A 35 7.12 2.77 -10.02
N ALA A 36 5.87 2.97 -9.64
CA ALA A 36 5.43 4.24 -9.05
C ALA A 36 6.17 4.53 -7.73
N LEU A 37 6.25 3.56 -6.83
CA LEU A 37 6.98 3.73 -5.57
C LEU A 37 8.49 3.89 -5.79
N SER A 38 9.06 3.22 -6.78
CA SER A 38 10.50 3.31 -7.12
C SER A 38 10.92 4.71 -7.53
N GLY A 39 9.99 5.53 -8.01
CA GLY A 39 10.26 6.93 -8.34
C GLY A 39 10.42 7.83 -7.11
N TRP A 40 9.99 7.38 -5.93
CA TRP A 40 9.97 8.18 -4.70
C TRP A 40 10.73 7.57 -3.52
N CYS A 41 11.01 6.26 -3.57
CA CYS A 41 11.58 5.52 -2.47
C CYS A 41 12.96 4.97 -2.82
N GLU A 42 13.85 4.89 -1.85
CA GLU A 42 15.20 4.34 -2.04
C GLU A 42 15.19 2.84 -2.29
N TYR A 43 14.18 2.15 -1.80
CA TYR A 43 13.99 0.72 -1.98
C TYR A 43 12.51 0.38 -1.96
N VAL A 44 12.09 -0.63 -2.70
CA VAL A 44 10.69 -1.06 -2.76
C VAL A 44 10.60 -2.57 -2.50
N VAL A 45 9.66 -2.96 -1.66
CA VAL A 45 9.32 -4.36 -1.39
C VAL A 45 7.85 -4.63 -1.70
N VAL A 46 7.54 -5.88 -1.96
CA VAL A 46 6.16 -6.35 -2.12
C VAL A 46 5.83 -7.26 -0.93
N VAL A 47 4.73 -6.99 -0.27
CA VAL A 47 4.34 -7.72 0.94
C VAL A 47 3.12 -8.60 0.66
N GLY A 48 3.16 -9.85 1.12
CA GLY A 48 2.04 -10.77 1.03
C GLY A 48 2.01 -11.66 -0.22
N ARG A 49 3.10 -11.70 -0.99
CA ARG A 49 3.27 -12.59 -2.15
C ARG A 49 4.65 -13.22 -2.11
N GLU A 50 4.76 -14.41 -2.67
CA GLU A 50 6.05 -15.10 -2.83
C GLU A 50 6.81 -14.68 -4.09
N LEU A 51 6.07 -14.35 -5.16
CA LEU A 51 6.65 -13.95 -6.44
C LEU A 51 6.17 -12.54 -6.83
N ALA A 52 7.10 -11.66 -7.11
CA ALA A 52 6.82 -10.28 -7.47
C ALA A 52 8.01 -9.67 -8.25
N PRO A 53 7.80 -8.52 -8.94
CA PRO A 53 8.87 -7.82 -9.66
C PRO A 53 9.82 -7.03 -8.73
N ALA A 54 9.75 -7.24 -7.43
CA ALA A 54 10.61 -6.66 -6.41
C ALA A 54 10.78 -7.66 -5.26
N PRO A 55 11.75 -7.48 -4.35
CA PRO A 55 11.90 -8.34 -3.18
C PRO A 55 10.63 -8.45 -2.37
N THR A 56 10.36 -9.63 -1.83
CA THR A 56 9.10 -9.93 -1.13
C THR A 56 9.29 -10.09 0.36
N LEU A 57 8.23 -9.77 1.11
CA LEU A 57 8.14 -9.98 2.56
C LEU A 57 6.84 -10.72 2.88
N PRO A 58 6.86 -11.66 3.84
CA PRO A 58 5.62 -12.17 4.41
C PRO A 58 4.95 -11.13 5.31
N ASP A 59 3.63 -11.23 5.45
CA ASP A 59 2.88 -10.43 6.43
C ASP A 59 3.37 -10.71 7.87
N TRP A 60 3.27 -9.73 8.74
CA TRP A 60 3.59 -9.86 10.15
C TRP A 60 2.32 -9.63 11.01
N PRO A 61 2.05 -10.44 12.04
CA PRO A 61 2.78 -11.64 12.45
C PRO A 61 2.48 -12.88 11.62
N ARG A 62 1.46 -12.82 10.77
CA ARG A 62 1.02 -13.93 9.90
C ARG A 62 0.11 -13.44 8.78
N PRO A 63 -0.10 -14.22 7.71
CA PRO A 63 -1.07 -13.89 6.65
C PRO A 63 -2.53 -13.88 7.16
N GLY A 64 -3.40 -13.20 6.44
CA GLY A 64 -4.85 -13.19 6.70
C GLY A 64 -5.31 -12.17 7.73
N MET A 65 -4.47 -11.26 8.18
CA MET A 65 -4.80 -10.22 9.18
C MET A 65 -5.07 -8.84 8.57
N GLY A 66 -5.34 -8.79 7.26
CA GLY A 66 -5.63 -7.56 6.55
C GLY A 66 -4.40 -6.70 6.24
N PRO A 67 -4.61 -5.46 5.76
CA PRO A 67 -3.51 -4.59 5.29
C PRO A 67 -2.53 -4.19 6.40
N LEU A 68 -2.96 -4.12 7.66
CA LEU A 68 -2.06 -3.79 8.77
C LEU A 68 -0.89 -4.76 8.90
N ALA A 69 -1.10 -6.05 8.62
CA ALA A 69 -0.06 -7.05 8.69
C ALA A 69 1.05 -6.79 7.64
N GLY A 70 0.67 -6.29 6.48
CA GLY A 70 1.64 -5.87 5.47
C GLY A 70 2.40 -4.61 5.84
N ILE A 71 1.71 -3.63 6.41
CA ILE A 71 2.34 -2.39 6.90
C ILE A 71 3.31 -2.70 8.04
N ALA A 72 2.92 -3.56 8.97
CA ALA A 72 3.79 -3.98 10.07
C ALA A 72 5.07 -4.67 9.58
N ALA A 73 4.95 -5.58 8.61
CA ALA A 73 6.11 -6.23 8.01
C ALA A 73 7.09 -5.21 7.40
N ALA A 74 6.57 -4.24 6.66
CA ALA A 74 7.38 -3.18 6.07
C ALA A 74 8.01 -2.26 7.11
N LEU A 75 7.30 -1.93 8.19
CA LEU A 75 7.84 -1.12 9.29
C LEU A 75 8.95 -1.86 10.05
N HIS A 76 8.84 -3.18 10.23
CA HIS A 76 9.92 -3.98 10.78
C HIS A 76 11.19 -3.89 9.94
N LEU A 77 11.06 -4.11 8.62
CA LEU A 77 12.20 -3.98 7.71
C LEU A 77 12.78 -2.56 7.72
N ALA A 78 11.91 -1.55 7.71
CA ALA A 78 12.35 -0.16 7.72
C ALA A 78 13.16 0.17 8.98
N ARG A 79 12.71 -0.30 10.14
CA ARG A 79 13.47 -0.15 11.40
C ARG A 79 14.83 -0.83 11.32
N ASP A 80 14.84 -2.08 10.87
CA ASP A 80 16.05 -2.91 10.86
C ASP A 80 17.11 -2.38 9.86
N ASP A 81 16.67 -1.81 8.75
CA ASP A 81 17.54 -1.27 7.70
C ASP A 81 17.76 0.26 7.80
N GLY A 82 17.24 0.90 8.84
CA GLY A 82 17.52 2.32 9.12
C GLY A 82 16.74 3.33 8.30
N TYR A 83 15.60 2.94 7.72
CA TYR A 83 14.66 3.87 7.08
C TYR A 83 13.89 4.67 8.13
N GLN A 84 13.43 5.85 7.76
CA GLN A 84 12.66 6.73 8.65
C GLN A 84 11.17 6.49 8.58
N ALA A 85 10.68 6.11 7.40
CA ALA A 85 9.27 5.93 7.12
C ALA A 85 9.04 4.90 6.01
N VAL A 86 7.80 4.42 5.93
CA VAL A 86 7.32 3.52 4.87
C VAL A 86 6.21 4.23 4.09
N LEU A 87 6.33 4.27 2.78
CA LEU A 87 5.28 4.69 1.86
C LEU A 87 4.58 3.45 1.31
N THR A 88 3.27 3.32 1.55
CA THR A 88 2.50 2.14 1.13
C THR A 88 1.50 2.45 0.03
N CYS A 89 1.22 1.47 -0.79
CA CYS A 89 0.06 1.41 -1.68
C CYS A 89 -0.39 -0.04 -1.87
N GLY A 90 -1.56 -0.25 -2.45
CA GLY A 90 -2.04 -1.57 -2.84
C GLY A 90 -1.91 -1.78 -4.35
N VAL A 91 -2.08 -3.01 -4.82
CA VAL A 91 -2.09 -3.34 -6.26
C VAL A 91 -3.34 -2.80 -6.96
N ASP A 92 -4.41 -2.54 -6.23
CA ASP A 92 -5.65 -1.95 -6.73
C ASP A 92 -5.57 -0.43 -6.90
N SER A 93 -4.50 0.20 -6.45
CA SER A 93 -4.22 1.62 -6.64
C SER A 93 -3.47 1.82 -7.96
N ALA A 94 -4.18 1.71 -9.09
CA ALA A 94 -3.58 1.69 -10.43
C ALA A 94 -2.89 2.99 -10.83
N VAL A 95 -3.38 4.12 -10.33
CA VAL A 95 -2.80 5.45 -10.61
C VAL A 95 -2.72 6.21 -9.29
N LEU A 96 -1.51 6.57 -8.91
CA LEU A 96 -1.24 7.38 -7.72
C LEU A 96 -1.09 8.86 -8.10
N PRO A 97 -1.47 9.79 -7.21
CA PRO A 97 -1.18 11.21 -7.41
C PRO A 97 0.31 11.44 -7.66
N PRO A 98 0.70 12.26 -8.65
CA PRO A 98 2.11 12.44 -9.01
C PRO A 98 2.95 13.12 -7.91
N ASN A 99 2.30 13.81 -6.99
CA ASN A 99 2.93 14.49 -5.86
C ASN A 99 2.65 13.80 -4.52
N LEU A 100 2.38 12.50 -4.54
CA LEU A 100 1.93 11.74 -3.36
C LEU A 100 2.83 11.91 -2.13
N PRO A 101 4.16 11.76 -2.21
CA PRO A 101 5.00 11.94 -1.02
C PRO A 101 4.89 13.34 -0.41
N HIS A 102 4.74 14.36 -1.25
CA HIS A 102 4.57 15.73 -0.79
C HIS A 102 3.20 15.95 -0.09
N LEU A 103 2.14 15.35 -0.64
CA LEU A 103 0.80 15.40 -0.05
C LEU A 103 0.77 14.74 1.34
N LEU A 104 1.48 13.63 1.50
CA LEU A 104 1.51 12.86 2.73
C LEU A 104 2.54 13.35 3.76
N ALA A 105 3.44 14.24 3.39
CA ALA A 105 4.40 14.81 4.34
C ALA A 105 3.75 15.93 5.18
N PRO A 106 4.07 16.02 6.49
CA PRO A 106 4.85 15.07 7.28
C PRO A 106 4.06 13.82 7.68
N ALA A 107 4.78 12.71 7.87
CA ALA A 107 4.19 11.48 8.41
C ALA A 107 3.78 11.65 9.89
N PRO A 108 2.76 10.90 10.40
CA PRO A 108 1.93 9.95 9.67
C PRO A 108 0.78 10.60 8.91
N ALA A 109 0.53 10.16 7.69
CA ALA A 109 -0.60 10.62 6.88
C ALA A 109 -1.04 9.55 5.89
N TYR A 110 -2.29 9.63 5.45
CA TYR A 110 -2.88 8.68 4.49
C TYR A 110 -3.93 9.36 3.63
N LEU A 111 -4.23 8.78 2.48
CA LEU A 111 -5.33 9.27 1.63
C LEU A 111 -6.67 8.84 2.22
N ALA A 112 -7.56 9.81 2.44
CA ALA A 112 -8.86 9.58 3.08
C ALA A 112 -9.71 8.54 2.36
N ASP A 113 -9.71 8.54 1.02
CA ASP A 113 -10.50 7.63 0.20
C ASP A 113 -9.88 6.25 0.03
N GLN A 114 -8.57 6.13 0.23
CA GLN A 114 -7.82 4.87 0.13
C GLN A 114 -6.79 4.77 1.27
N PRO A 115 -7.22 4.39 2.48
CA PRO A 115 -6.37 4.45 3.67
C PRO A 115 -5.11 3.58 3.64
N VAL A 116 -5.03 2.60 2.74
CA VAL A 116 -3.81 1.80 2.54
C VAL A 116 -2.69 2.59 1.85
N ILE A 117 -3.03 3.72 1.21
CA ILE A 117 -2.05 4.64 0.65
C ILE A 117 -1.67 5.63 1.75
N GLY A 118 -0.49 5.45 2.31
CA GLY A 118 -0.05 6.25 3.45
C GLY A 118 1.44 6.32 3.61
N LEU A 119 1.88 7.30 4.38
CA LEU A 119 3.26 7.50 4.81
C LEU A 119 3.31 7.31 6.33
N TRP A 120 4.00 6.26 6.76
CA TRP A 120 4.00 5.78 8.13
C TRP A 120 5.41 5.88 8.73
N PRO A 121 5.61 6.61 9.83
CA PRO A 121 6.93 6.69 10.45
C PRO A 121 7.27 5.38 11.16
N VAL A 122 8.55 5.05 11.24
CA VAL A 122 9.00 3.84 11.97
C VAL A 122 8.55 3.85 13.42
N SER A 123 8.39 5.02 14.03
CA SER A 123 7.85 5.16 15.39
C SER A 123 6.42 4.62 15.57
N ALA A 124 5.68 4.37 14.47
CA ALA A 124 4.36 3.77 14.52
C ALA A 124 4.38 2.25 14.76
N LEU A 125 5.55 1.62 14.75
CA LEU A 125 5.69 0.17 14.85
C LEU A 125 5.09 -0.40 16.14
N GLU A 126 5.36 0.21 17.28
CA GLU A 126 4.81 -0.24 18.56
C GLU A 126 3.28 -0.23 18.58
N ALA A 127 2.67 0.81 18.04
CA ALA A 127 1.21 0.91 17.97
C ALA A 127 0.58 -0.16 17.07
N ILE A 128 1.16 -0.42 15.91
CA ILE A 128 0.62 -1.43 14.98
C ILE A 128 0.81 -2.85 15.53
N GLU A 129 1.93 -3.13 16.19
CA GLU A 129 2.16 -4.41 16.87
C GLU A 129 1.12 -4.65 17.97
N ALA A 130 0.83 -3.64 18.78
CA ALA A 130 -0.17 -3.74 19.84
C ALA A 130 -1.57 -4.06 19.30
N ILE A 131 -1.94 -3.46 18.15
CA ILE A 131 -3.21 -3.76 17.49
C ILE A 131 -3.24 -5.19 16.95
N LEU A 132 -2.20 -5.62 16.25
CA LEU A 132 -2.15 -6.93 15.61
C LEU A 132 -2.03 -8.10 16.59
N THR A 133 -1.44 -7.89 17.75
CA THR A 133 -1.33 -8.90 18.81
C THR A 133 -2.46 -8.83 19.84
N GLY A 134 -3.30 -7.79 19.75
CA GLY A 134 -4.48 -7.63 20.61
C GLY A 134 -5.69 -8.36 20.06
N GLU A 135 -6.76 -8.39 20.87
CA GLU A 135 -8.07 -8.90 20.49
C GLU A 135 -8.87 -7.84 19.72
N GLY A 136 -9.76 -8.26 18.83
CA GLY A 136 -10.67 -7.39 18.10
C GLY A 136 -10.29 -7.18 16.63
N ARG A 137 -10.83 -6.13 16.05
CA ARG A 137 -10.61 -5.83 14.64
C ARG A 137 -9.24 -5.17 14.42
N HIS A 138 -8.57 -5.57 13.33
CA HIS A 138 -7.30 -5.02 12.90
C HIS A 138 -7.55 -4.04 11.74
N SER A 139 -8.16 -2.88 12.03
CA SER A 139 -8.60 -1.93 11.01
C SER A 139 -7.58 -0.80 10.80
N MET A 140 -7.52 -0.30 9.55
CA MET A 140 -6.73 0.89 9.21
C MET A 140 -7.15 2.11 10.03
N ARG A 141 -8.44 2.26 10.29
CA ARG A 141 -8.97 3.36 11.12
C ARG A 141 -8.42 3.31 12.55
N GLN A 142 -8.43 2.15 13.17
CA GLN A 142 -7.90 1.96 14.52
C GLN A 142 -6.42 2.34 14.58
N PHE A 143 -5.65 1.91 13.59
CA PHE A 143 -4.22 2.27 13.49
C PHE A 143 -4.02 3.78 13.30
N ALA A 144 -4.75 4.37 12.35
CA ALA A 144 -4.66 5.81 12.09
C ALA A 144 -4.98 6.65 13.33
N GLU A 145 -6.03 6.27 14.08
CA GLU A 145 -6.40 6.93 15.34
C GLU A 145 -5.31 6.76 16.41
N ALA A 146 -4.73 5.56 16.54
CA ALA A 146 -3.71 5.27 17.55
C ALA A 146 -2.44 6.10 17.38
N ILE A 147 -2.07 6.43 16.15
CA ILE A 147 -0.87 7.22 15.84
C ILE A 147 -1.18 8.67 15.45
N SER A 148 -2.42 9.09 15.57
CA SER A 148 -2.90 10.43 15.18
C SER A 148 -2.52 10.77 13.72
N ALA A 149 -2.71 9.81 12.82
CA ALA A 149 -2.43 10.01 11.41
C ALA A 149 -3.41 10.98 10.77
N ARG A 150 -2.89 11.83 9.90
CA ARG A 150 -3.63 12.87 9.22
C ARG A 150 -4.29 12.30 7.95
N ALA A 151 -5.62 12.43 7.84
CA ALA A 151 -6.34 12.08 6.62
C ALA A 151 -6.17 13.20 5.58
N VAL A 152 -5.67 12.86 4.40
CA VAL A 152 -5.44 13.80 3.30
C VAL A 152 -6.45 13.58 2.21
N ILE A 153 -7.09 14.65 1.76
CA ILE A 153 -7.97 14.65 0.60
C ILE A 153 -7.14 15.09 -0.60
N SER A 154 -7.05 14.25 -1.63
CA SER A 154 -6.36 14.57 -2.87
C SER A 154 -7.37 15.00 -3.93
N GLU A 155 -7.10 16.13 -4.60
CA GLU A 155 -7.90 16.56 -5.77
C GLU A 155 -7.67 15.60 -6.96
N ALA A 156 -6.48 15.00 -7.07
CA ALA A 156 -6.20 13.95 -8.02
C ALA A 156 -6.64 12.61 -7.43
N ILE A 157 -7.80 12.13 -7.84
CA ILE A 157 -8.36 10.86 -7.36
C ILE A 157 -7.48 9.71 -7.82
N ALA A 158 -6.94 8.94 -6.87
CA ALA A 158 -6.26 7.70 -7.19
C ALA A 158 -7.27 6.69 -7.74
N ALA A 159 -6.98 6.15 -8.93
CA ALA A 159 -7.87 5.18 -9.54
C ALA A 159 -7.80 3.85 -8.79
N ASN A 160 -8.95 3.35 -8.32
CA ASN A 160 -9.07 2.08 -7.62
C ASN A 160 -9.70 1.04 -8.54
N ILE A 161 -9.03 -0.12 -8.68
CA ILE A 161 -9.48 -1.22 -9.55
C ILE A 161 -9.87 -2.41 -8.67
N ASN A 162 -11.16 -2.70 -8.60
CA ASN A 162 -11.72 -3.83 -7.86
C ASN A 162 -12.30 -4.91 -8.76
N THR A 163 -12.67 -4.56 -10.01
CA THR A 163 -13.27 -5.47 -10.99
C THR A 163 -12.61 -5.32 -12.35
N PRO A 164 -12.73 -6.34 -13.26
CA PRO A 164 -12.31 -6.20 -14.66
C PRO A 164 -12.97 -5.02 -15.39
N ALA A 165 -14.21 -4.69 -15.04
CA ALA A 165 -14.91 -3.54 -15.62
C ALA A 165 -14.24 -2.21 -15.22
N ASP A 166 -13.79 -2.07 -13.98
CA ASP A 166 -13.03 -0.90 -13.51
C ASP A 166 -11.75 -0.73 -14.32
N LEU A 167 -11.04 -1.82 -14.59
CA LEU A 167 -9.82 -1.81 -15.39
C LEU A 167 -10.11 -1.36 -16.83
N ALA A 168 -11.14 -1.93 -17.46
CA ALA A 168 -11.54 -1.58 -18.83
C ALA A 168 -11.95 -0.10 -18.94
N GLU A 169 -12.68 0.42 -17.97
CA GLU A 169 -13.07 1.82 -17.92
C GLU A 169 -11.86 2.75 -17.82
N LEU A 170 -10.88 2.40 -16.98
CA LEU A 170 -9.66 3.17 -16.84
C LEU A 170 -8.81 3.16 -18.12
N GLU A 171 -8.69 2.01 -18.78
CA GLU A 171 -7.99 1.90 -20.07
C GLU A 171 -8.65 2.78 -21.14
N ASN A 172 -9.99 2.76 -21.21
CA ASN A 172 -10.74 3.60 -22.16
C ASN A 172 -10.52 5.10 -21.91
N ARG A 173 -10.47 5.54 -20.67
CA ARG A 173 -10.21 6.95 -20.33
C ARG A 173 -8.78 7.37 -20.67
N ARG A 174 -7.82 6.47 -20.60
CA ARG A 174 -6.42 6.74 -20.90
C ARG A 174 -6.08 6.63 -22.38
N GLY A 175 -6.85 5.86 -23.13
CA GLY A 175 -6.70 5.68 -24.57
C GLY A 175 -7.27 6.83 -25.40
N LEU A 176 -7.86 7.82 -24.76
CA LEU A 176 -8.35 9.05 -25.39
C LEU A 176 -7.34 10.18 -25.19
#